data_c97a092c519d5a2774c1ba9ac5f8fdbd
#
_entry.id   c97a092c519d5a2774c1ba9ac5f8fdbd
#
_cell.length_a   1.000
_cell.length_b   1.000
_cell.length_c   1.000
_cell.angle_alpha   90.00
_cell.angle_beta   90.00
_cell.angle_gamma   90.00
#
_symmetry.space_group_name_H-M   'P 1'
#
loop_
_entity.id
_entity.type
_entity.pdbx_description
1 polymer ?
#
loop_
_entity_poly.entity_id
_entity_poly.type
_entity_poly.pdbx_seq_one_letter_code
_entity_poly.pdbx_strand_id
1 'polypeptide(L)' 'MNTMENDIMKYEIAAELGLLDKVNTHGWKSLTAKESGRLGGILARRKKQAQNQNKG' A
#
# COMPACT_ATOMS: atom_id res chain seq x y z
N MET A 1 13.13 -10.94 -5.16
CA MET A 1 11.82 -10.75 -4.96
C MET A 1 11.50 -9.80 -3.89
N ASN A 2 10.76 -8.88 -4.19
CA ASN A 2 10.49 -7.79 -3.28
C ASN A 2 9.10 -7.82 -2.73
N THR A 3 8.55 -9.00 -2.68
CA THR A 3 7.20 -9.17 -2.21
C THR A 3 7.05 -8.71 -0.79
N MET A 4 8.04 -9.00 0.03
CA MET A 4 8.01 -8.61 1.42
C MET A 4 7.99 -7.11 1.60
N GLU A 5 8.84 -6.43 0.83
CA GLU A 5 8.87 -4.98 0.91
C GLU A 5 7.55 -4.36 0.50
N ASN A 6 6.97 -4.90 -0.55
CA ASN A 6 5.68 -4.40 -1.01
C ASN A 6 4.61 -4.61 0.04
N ASP A 7 4.65 -5.74 0.70
CA ASP A 7 3.66 -6.03 1.73
C ASP A 7 3.79 -5.08 2.90
N ILE A 8 5.02 -4.79 3.31
CA ILE A 8 5.23 -3.86 4.40
C ILE A 8 4.68 -2.49 4.05
N MET A 9 4.96 -2.02 2.85
CA MET A 9 4.46 -0.73 2.40
C MET A 9 2.95 -0.70 2.37
N LYS A 10 2.37 -1.77 1.87
CA LYS A 10 0.92 -1.86 1.82
C LYS A 10 0.30 -1.75 3.20
N TYR A 11 0.86 -2.47 4.15
CA TYR A 11 0.33 -2.44 5.50
C TYR A 11 0.48 -1.06 6.12
N GLU A 12 1.60 -0.42 5.87
CA GLU A 12 1.81 0.92 6.39
C GLU A 12 0.78 1.89 5.85
N ILE A 13 0.55 1.82 4.55
CA ILE A 13 -0.40 2.70 3.91
C ILE A 13 -1.81 2.39 4.39
N ALA A 14 -2.12 1.12 4.51
CA ALA A 14 -3.43 0.73 5.00
C ALA A 14 -3.67 1.29 6.40
N ALA A 15 -2.66 1.27 7.23
CA ALA A 15 -2.77 1.82 8.57
C ALA A 15 -3.05 3.32 8.52
N GLU A 16 -2.36 4.01 7.63
CA GLU A 16 -2.56 5.45 7.48
C GLU A 16 -3.97 5.79 7.03
N LEU A 17 -4.53 4.95 6.19
CA LEU A 17 -5.86 5.16 5.67
C LEU A 17 -6.96 4.63 6.58
N GLY A 18 -6.56 3.97 7.67
CA GLY A 18 -7.54 3.39 8.57
C GLY A 18 -8.14 2.10 8.06
N LEU A 19 -7.45 1.42 7.16
CA LEU A 19 -7.95 0.19 6.56
C LEU A 19 -7.31 -1.05 7.15
N LEU A 20 -6.36 -0.88 8.05
CA LEU A 20 -5.59 -2.01 8.54
C LEU A 20 -6.47 -3.04 9.23
N ASP A 21 -7.40 -2.59 10.05
CA ASP A 21 -8.31 -3.49 10.75
C ASP A 21 -9.11 -4.32 9.76
N LYS A 22 -9.57 -3.66 8.73
CA LYS A 22 -10.37 -4.32 7.71
C LYS A 22 -9.55 -5.39 7.00
N VAL A 23 -8.32 -5.06 6.68
CA VAL A 23 -7.42 -5.99 6.01
C VAL A 23 -7.12 -7.19 6.92
N ASN A 24 -6.86 -6.93 8.18
CA ASN A 24 -6.54 -7.99 9.12
C ASN A 24 -7.72 -8.91 9.38
N THR A 25 -8.90 -8.35 9.38
CA THR A 25 -10.10 -9.12 9.69
C THR A 25 -10.66 -9.83 8.47
N HIS A 26 -10.72 -9.13 7.36
CA HIS A 26 -11.38 -9.66 6.17
C HIS A 26 -10.47 -9.85 4.97
N GLY A 27 -9.23 -9.40 5.07
CA GLY A 27 -8.28 -9.55 3.98
C GLY A 27 -8.35 -8.43 2.97
N TRP A 28 -7.40 -8.44 2.07
CA TRP A 28 -7.32 -7.39 1.05
C TRP A 28 -8.52 -7.37 0.12
N LYS A 29 -9.18 -8.51 0.00
CA LYS A 29 -10.34 -8.61 -0.87
C LYS A 29 -11.51 -7.78 -0.40
N SER A 30 -11.52 -7.45 0.87
CA SER A 30 -12.64 -6.72 1.44
C SER A 30 -12.62 -5.24 1.08
N LEU A 31 -11.53 -4.76 0.54
CA LEU A 31 -11.42 -3.36 0.18
C LEU A 31 -12.28 -3.04 -1.03
N THR A 32 -12.98 -1.91 -0.97
CA THR A 32 -13.75 -1.46 -2.11
C THR A 32 -12.82 -0.96 -3.20
N ALA A 33 -13.35 -0.79 -4.39
CA ALA A 33 -12.56 -0.29 -5.49
C ALA A 33 -11.95 1.07 -5.14
N LYS A 34 -12.71 1.88 -4.44
CA LYS A 34 -12.26 3.20 -4.04
C LYS A 34 -11.10 3.09 -3.05
N GLU A 35 -11.26 2.25 -2.05
CA GLU A 35 -10.21 2.06 -1.06
C GLU A 35 -8.96 1.47 -1.68
N SER A 36 -9.16 0.47 -2.51
CA SER A 36 -8.07 -0.20 -3.17
C SER A 36 -7.31 0.75 -4.09
N GLY A 37 -8.05 1.57 -4.81
CA GLY A 37 -7.44 2.54 -5.71
C GLY A 37 -6.61 3.56 -4.95
N ARG A 38 -7.13 3.99 -3.80
CA ARG A 38 -6.42 4.94 -2.98
C ARG A 38 -5.11 4.36 -2.48
N LEU A 39 -5.20 3.15 -1.96
CA LEU A 39 -4.02 2.48 -1.46
C LEU A 39 -3.01 2.26 -2.57
N GLY A 40 -3.48 1.82 -3.73
CA GLY A 40 -2.60 1.60 -4.86
C GLY A 40 -1.94 2.88 -5.35
N GLY A 41 -2.69 3.97 -5.33
CA GLY A 41 -2.15 5.26 -5.75
C GLY A 41 -1.02 5.73 -4.85
N ILE A 42 -1.23 5.60 -3.55
CA ILE A 42 -0.21 6.00 -2.60
C ILE A 42 1.01 5.09 -2.70
N LEU A 43 0.75 3.81 -2.86
CA LEU A 43 1.84 2.85 -2.99
C LEU A 43 2.70 3.15 -4.20
N ALA A 44 2.07 3.42 -5.32
CA ALA A 44 2.79 3.74 -6.55
C ALA A 44 3.62 5.00 -6.37
N ARG A 45 3.05 5.97 -5.68
CA ARG A 45 3.74 7.22 -5.42
C ARG A 45 5.00 7.02 -4.60
N ARG A 46 4.89 6.24 -3.56
CA ARG A 46 6.04 6.00 -2.70
C ARG A 46 7.13 5.24 -3.41
N LYS A 47 6.74 4.29 -4.22
CA LYS A 47 7.69 3.54 -5.00
C LYS A 47 8.43 4.44 -5.97
N LYS A 48 7.69 5.33 -6.59
CA LYS A 48 8.27 6.24 -7.54
C LYS A 48 9.27 7.17 -6.87
N GLN A 49 8.91 7.66 -5.69
CA GLN A 49 9.81 8.53 -4.95
C GLN A 49 11.10 7.82 -4.59
N ALA A 50 10.98 6.59 -4.16
CA ALA A 50 12.16 5.83 -3.81
C ALA A 50 13.07 5.63 -5.02
N GLN A 51 12.48 5.35 -6.15
CA GLN A 51 13.25 5.17 -7.38
C GLN A 51 13.92 6.45 -7.80
N ASN A 52 13.22 7.55 -7.66
CA ASN A 52 13.78 8.83 -8.02
C ASN A 52 14.98 9.17 -7.18
N GLN A 53 14.92 8.83 -5.91
CA GLN A 53 16.04 9.06 -5.04
C GLN A 53 17.25 8.28 -5.49
N ASN A 54 17.03 7.06 -5.89
CA ASN A 54 18.12 6.24 -6.35
C ASN A 54 18.76 6.79 -7.59
N LYS A 55 17.97 7.39 -8.40
CA LYS A 55 18.46 7.94 -9.61
C LYS A 55 19.28 9.18 -9.37
N GLY A 56 18.83 9.94 -8.44
CA GLY A 56 19.43 11.18 -8.07
C GLY A 56 20.89 11.15 -8.02
#